data_c037394c378eaed28fe82cf68f9cbd73
#
_entry.id   c037394c378eaed28fe82cf68f9cbd73
#
_cell.length_a   1.000
_cell.length_b   1.000
_cell.length_c   1.000
_cell.angle_alpha   90.00
_cell.angle_beta   90.00
_cell.angle_gamma   90.00
#
_symmetry.space_group_name_H-M   'P 1'
#
loop_
_entity.id
_entity.type
_entity.pdbx_description
1 polymer ?
#
loop_
_entity_poly.entity_id
_entity_poly.type
_entity_poly.pdbx_seq_one_letter_code
_entity_poly.pdbx_strand_id
1 'polypeptide(L)'
;GKYYGGLHDMTFIDWFAGIGGFRRGMELAGHKCVGFCEFDKYAVMSYTSMHLITDSQREKLSIMNLKDRQMEIGKEEYKNGEWYANDIRRVYAPDIPRADVWCFGFPCQDISIAGLQKGFAGNRSSLFFRVMYLVEQLEEDRKPSYLFIENVKNLLSIHDGWDFAKLLSKMDENG
;
A
#
# COMPACT_ATOMS: atom_id res chain seq x y z
N GLY A 1 26.48 -20.88 -5.41
CA GLY A 1 25.13 -20.37 -5.21
C GLY A 1 25.11 -19.38 -4.07
N LYS A 2 25.03 -18.06 -4.38
CA LYS A 2 24.81 -17.06 -3.34
C LYS A 2 23.35 -17.16 -2.93
N TYR A 3 23.11 -17.55 -1.69
CA TYR A 3 21.82 -17.49 -1.06
C TYR A 3 21.36 -16.03 -1.01
N TYR A 4 20.42 -15.66 -1.83
CA TYR A 4 19.61 -14.47 -1.61
C TYR A 4 18.53 -14.80 -0.58
N GLY A 5 18.96 -15.24 0.59
CA GLY A 5 18.07 -15.54 1.70
C GLY A 5 17.66 -14.25 2.39
N GLY A 6 16.62 -13.58 1.91
CA GLY A 6 16.13 -12.38 2.55
C GLY A 6 14.98 -11.68 1.83
N LEU A 7 14.74 -11.97 0.55
CA LEU A 7 13.67 -11.35 -0.23
C LEU A 7 12.44 -12.24 -0.42
N HIS A 8 12.53 -13.52 -0.01
CA HIS A 8 11.38 -14.43 0.00
C HIS A 8 10.64 -14.26 1.32
N ASP A 9 9.31 -14.23 1.26
CA ASP A 9 8.41 -14.19 2.42
C ASP A 9 8.35 -12.85 3.18
N MET A 10 8.57 -11.72 2.49
CA MET A 10 8.31 -10.42 3.08
C MET A 10 6.81 -10.13 3.18
N THR A 11 6.43 -9.42 4.23
CA THR A 11 5.08 -8.86 4.36
C THR A 11 5.03 -7.46 3.76
N PHE A 12 3.86 -7.06 3.24
CA PHE A 12 3.71 -5.72 2.68
C PHE A 12 2.32 -5.14 2.94
N ILE A 13 2.25 -3.82 2.91
CA ILE A 13 1.01 -3.05 2.89
C ILE A 13 0.90 -2.37 1.54
N ASP A 14 -0.29 -2.44 0.96
CA ASP A 14 -0.62 -1.88 -0.34
C ASP A 14 -1.33 -0.52 -0.15
N TRP A 15 -0.56 0.56 -0.14
CA TRP A 15 -1.08 1.92 -0.01
C TRP A 15 -1.53 2.45 -1.36
N PHE A 16 -2.66 3.16 -1.39
CA PHE A 16 -3.27 3.66 -2.63
C PHE A 16 -3.49 2.52 -3.62
N ALA A 17 -4.10 1.47 -3.13
CA ALA A 17 -4.07 0.15 -3.74
C ALA A 17 -4.74 0.05 -5.12
N GLY A 18 -5.70 0.92 -5.42
CA GLY A 18 -6.49 0.82 -6.63
C GLY A 18 -7.17 -0.54 -6.73
N ILE A 19 -6.95 -1.24 -7.82
CA ILE A 19 -7.46 -2.61 -8.02
C ILE A 19 -6.44 -3.69 -7.66
N GLY A 20 -5.26 -3.31 -7.13
CA GLY A 20 -4.30 -4.26 -6.59
C GLY A 20 -3.23 -4.76 -7.55
N GLY A 21 -2.78 -3.93 -8.49
CA GLY A 21 -1.68 -4.30 -9.38
C GLY A 21 -0.39 -4.63 -8.63
N PHE A 22 -0.02 -3.82 -7.64
CA PHE A 22 1.14 -4.11 -6.78
C PHE A 22 0.96 -5.41 -6.00
N ARG A 23 -0.21 -5.60 -5.41
CA ARG A 23 -0.51 -6.82 -4.64
C ARG A 23 -0.30 -8.05 -5.50
N ARG A 24 -0.85 -8.06 -6.70
CA ARG A 24 -0.70 -9.21 -7.60
C ARG A 24 0.77 -9.49 -7.91
N GLY A 25 1.55 -8.46 -8.23
CA GLY A 25 2.97 -8.61 -8.51
C GLY A 25 3.74 -9.13 -7.30
N MET A 26 3.49 -8.57 -6.13
CA MET A 26 4.15 -8.96 -4.89
C MET A 26 3.78 -10.41 -4.47
N GLU A 27 2.52 -10.79 -4.60
CA GLU A 27 2.08 -12.16 -4.30
C GLU A 27 2.68 -13.18 -5.27
N LEU A 28 2.76 -12.84 -6.57
CA LEU A 28 3.44 -13.69 -7.56
C LEU A 28 4.92 -13.87 -7.25
N ALA A 29 5.55 -12.91 -6.60
CA ALA A 29 6.93 -13.00 -6.15
C ALA A 29 7.08 -13.70 -4.78
N GLY A 30 5.99 -14.17 -4.18
CA GLY A 30 6.00 -14.94 -2.93
C GLY A 30 5.81 -14.12 -1.65
N HIS A 31 5.45 -12.84 -1.76
CA HIS A 31 5.25 -11.97 -0.59
C HIS A 31 3.79 -11.99 -0.12
N LYS A 32 3.58 -11.63 1.15
CA LYS A 32 2.27 -11.66 1.77
C LYS A 32 1.76 -10.25 2.08
N CYS A 33 0.56 -9.92 1.55
CA CYS A 33 -0.13 -8.69 1.91
C CYS A 33 -0.76 -8.82 3.30
N VAL A 34 -0.51 -7.84 4.16
CA VAL A 34 -1.10 -7.79 5.51
C VAL A 34 -2.13 -6.67 5.67
N GLY A 35 -2.26 -5.82 4.68
CA GLY A 35 -3.25 -4.75 4.69
C GLY A 35 -3.20 -3.89 3.45
N PHE A 36 -4.26 -3.12 3.24
CA PHE A 36 -4.32 -2.16 2.15
C PHE A 36 -5.10 -0.91 2.53
N CYS A 37 -4.84 0.16 1.79
CA CYS A 37 -5.55 1.42 1.93
C CYS A 37 -6.00 1.89 0.54
N GLU A 38 -7.30 2.14 0.41
CA GLU A 38 -7.89 2.69 -0.82
C GLU A 38 -9.13 3.51 -0.48
N PHE A 39 -9.20 4.73 -1.02
CA PHE A 39 -10.29 5.66 -0.76
C PHE A 39 -11.51 5.45 -1.67
N ASP A 40 -11.28 5.08 -2.93
CA ASP A 40 -12.37 4.89 -3.91
C ASP A 40 -13.15 3.62 -3.61
N LYS A 41 -14.44 3.77 -3.31
CA LYS A 41 -15.30 2.63 -2.93
C LYS A 41 -15.44 1.57 -4.02
N TYR A 42 -15.42 1.97 -5.28
CA TYR A 42 -15.52 1.01 -6.40
C TYR A 42 -14.21 0.25 -6.59
N ALA A 43 -13.08 0.93 -6.42
CA ALA A 43 -11.78 0.27 -6.41
C ALA A 43 -11.68 -0.73 -5.26
N VAL A 44 -12.17 -0.38 -4.07
CA VAL A 44 -12.21 -1.30 -2.91
C VAL A 44 -13.07 -2.53 -3.20
N MET A 45 -14.22 -2.36 -3.84
CA MET A 45 -15.08 -3.49 -4.23
C MET A 45 -14.37 -4.43 -5.20
N SER A 46 -13.73 -3.88 -6.23
CA SER A 46 -12.96 -4.66 -7.20
C SER A 46 -11.76 -5.35 -6.55
N TYR A 47 -11.03 -4.64 -5.70
CA TYR A 47 -9.92 -5.18 -4.95
C TYR A 47 -10.34 -6.36 -4.07
N THR A 48 -11.42 -6.19 -3.33
CA THR A 48 -11.99 -7.23 -2.47
C THR A 48 -12.37 -8.46 -3.28
N SER A 49 -13.05 -8.26 -4.40
CA SER A 49 -13.43 -9.35 -5.30
C SER A 49 -12.24 -10.10 -5.90
N MET A 50 -11.20 -9.36 -6.27
CA MET A 50 -10.04 -9.96 -6.95
C MET A 50 -9.07 -10.65 -6.00
N HIS A 51 -8.92 -10.16 -4.77
CA HIS A 51 -7.80 -10.55 -3.91
C HIS A 51 -8.20 -11.16 -2.57
N LEU A 52 -9.38 -10.88 -2.04
CA LEU A 52 -9.68 -11.16 -0.64
C LEU A 52 -10.71 -12.27 -0.41
N ILE A 53 -11.70 -12.38 -1.28
CA ILE A 53 -12.83 -13.28 -1.04
C ILE A 53 -12.47 -14.75 -1.25
N THR A 54 -13.15 -15.60 -0.47
CA THR A 54 -13.09 -17.05 -0.63
C THR A 54 -13.99 -17.50 -1.80
N ASP A 55 -13.80 -18.73 -2.26
CA ASP A 55 -14.66 -19.32 -3.29
C ASP A 55 -16.12 -19.38 -2.85
N SER A 56 -16.37 -19.70 -1.57
CA SER A 56 -17.71 -19.71 -1.00
C SER A 56 -18.37 -18.33 -1.00
N GLN A 57 -17.59 -17.29 -0.66
CA GLN A 57 -18.07 -15.91 -0.72
C GLN A 57 -18.36 -15.48 -2.15
N ARG A 58 -17.52 -15.86 -3.09
CA ARG A 58 -17.72 -15.60 -4.53
C ARG A 58 -19.01 -16.23 -5.03
N GLU A 59 -19.26 -17.46 -4.67
CA GLU A 59 -20.50 -18.16 -5.02
C GLU A 59 -21.73 -17.44 -4.47
N LYS A 60 -21.69 -17.05 -3.19
CA LYS A 60 -22.77 -16.30 -2.56
C LYS A 60 -23.06 -14.98 -3.29
N LEU A 61 -22.01 -14.25 -3.67
CA LEU A 61 -22.13 -12.98 -4.39
C LEU A 61 -22.66 -13.18 -5.82
N SER A 62 -22.33 -14.29 -6.47
CA SER A 62 -22.65 -14.54 -7.86
C SER A 62 -24.15 -14.63 -8.15
N ILE A 63 -24.93 -15.03 -7.16
CA ILE A 63 -26.40 -15.17 -7.28
C ILE A 63 -27.15 -13.86 -7.01
N MET A 64 -26.46 -12.82 -6.57
CA MET A 64 -27.04 -11.52 -6.26
C MET A 64 -27.09 -10.62 -7.51
N ASN A 65 -28.08 -9.72 -7.57
CA ASN A 65 -28.06 -8.66 -8.56
C ASN A 65 -26.93 -7.67 -8.26
N LEU A 66 -26.58 -6.82 -9.21
CA LEU A 66 -25.44 -5.91 -9.10
C LEU A 66 -25.50 -5.02 -7.85
N LYS A 67 -26.66 -4.43 -7.59
CA LYS A 67 -26.82 -3.50 -6.47
C LYS A 67 -26.60 -4.20 -5.13
N ASP A 68 -27.23 -5.36 -4.94
CA ASP A 68 -27.13 -6.14 -3.71
C ASP A 68 -25.70 -6.68 -3.53
N ARG A 69 -25.06 -7.10 -4.62
CA ARG A 69 -23.68 -7.57 -4.62
C ARG A 69 -22.71 -6.48 -4.18
N GLN A 70 -22.87 -5.26 -4.69
CA GLN A 70 -22.03 -4.13 -4.32
C GLN A 70 -22.18 -3.78 -2.84
N MET A 71 -23.40 -3.80 -2.31
CA MET A 71 -23.65 -3.57 -0.89
C MET A 71 -23.06 -4.69 -0.03
N GLU A 72 -23.24 -5.92 -0.45
CA GLU A 72 -22.78 -7.10 0.31
C GLU A 72 -21.27 -7.15 0.41
N ILE A 73 -20.54 -6.99 -0.70
CA ILE A 73 -19.08 -7.09 -0.73
C ILE A 73 -18.39 -5.99 0.10
N GLY A 74 -19.09 -4.90 0.40
CA GLY A 74 -18.60 -3.83 1.27
C GLY A 74 -18.56 -4.20 2.75
N LYS A 75 -19.17 -5.30 3.16
CA LYS A 75 -19.19 -5.72 4.55
C LYS A 75 -17.83 -6.24 4.99
N GLU A 76 -17.50 -6.04 6.28
CA GLU A 76 -16.22 -6.39 6.86
C GLU A 76 -15.85 -7.87 6.70
N GLU A 77 -16.84 -8.76 6.74
CA GLU A 77 -16.61 -10.21 6.58
C GLU A 77 -15.89 -10.59 5.30
N TYR A 78 -16.03 -9.80 4.22
CA TYR A 78 -15.42 -10.09 2.93
C TYR A 78 -13.94 -9.70 2.87
N LYS A 79 -13.44 -8.98 3.86
CA LYS A 79 -12.00 -8.69 3.98
C LYS A 79 -11.21 -9.80 4.65
N ASN A 80 -11.93 -10.78 5.21
CA ASN A 80 -11.35 -11.99 5.79
C ASN A 80 -10.20 -11.73 6.77
N GLY A 81 -10.38 -10.71 7.61
CA GLY A 81 -9.44 -10.36 8.67
C GLY A 81 -8.23 -9.52 8.22
N GLU A 82 -8.13 -9.19 6.94
CA GLU A 82 -7.04 -8.33 6.50
C GLU A 82 -7.28 -6.89 6.95
N TRP A 83 -6.21 -6.21 7.37
CA TRP A 83 -6.29 -4.81 7.75
C TRP A 83 -6.67 -3.94 6.54
N TYR A 84 -7.61 -3.04 6.76
CA TYR A 84 -8.10 -2.13 5.74
C TYR A 84 -8.29 -0.73 6.30
N ALA A 85 -7.82 0.28 5.55
CA ALA A 85 -8.09 1.68 5.81
C ALA A 85 -8.68 2.34 4.55
N ASN A 86 -9.74 3.09 4.74
CA ASN A 86 -10.37 3.83 3.65
C ASN A 86 -9.64 5.14 3.36
N ASP A 87 -9.32 5.90 4.41
CA ASP A 87 -8.72 7.22 4.27
C ASP A 87 -7.42 7.30 5.07
N ILE A 88 -6.30 7.40 4.37
CA ILE A 88 -4.97 7.48 4.98
C ILE A 88 -4.83 8.68 5.94
N ARG A 89 -5.60 9.74 5.72
CA ARG A 89 -5.59 10.93 6.59
C ARG A 89 -6.16 10.66 7.97
N ARG A 90 -6.92 9.57 8.12
CA ARG A 90 -7.55 9.14 9.37
C ARG A 90 -6.88 7.95 10.01
N VAL A 91 -5.85 7.41 9.38
CA VAL A 91 -5.11 6.27 9.92
C VAL A 91 -4.35 6.70 11.17
N TYR A 92 -4.50 5.90 12.23
CA TYR A 92 -3.72 6.03 13.46
C TYR A 92 -2.53 5.09 13.39
N ALA A 93 -1.32 5.63 13.47
CA ALA A 93 -0.09 4.86 13.23
C ALA A 93 0.02 3.55 14.04
N PRO A 94 -0.33 3.51 15.36
CA PRO A 94 -0.28 2.27 16.13
C PRO A 94 -1.21 1.16 15.62
N ASP A 95 -2.26 1.48 14.86
CA ASP A 95 -3.18 0.48 14.30
C ASP A 95 -2.62 -0.20 13.05
N ILE A 96 -1.59 0.37 12.44
CA ILE A 96 -0.99 -0.18 11.23
C ILE A 96 -0.28 -1.49 11.54
N PRO A 97 -0.61 -2.61 10.87
CA PRO A 97 0.11 -3.85 11.09
C PRO A 97 1.58 -3.70 10.66
N ARG A 98 2.47 -4.40 11.36
CA ARG A 98 3.87 -4.41 10.95
C ARG A 98 4.01 -5.06 9.57
N ALA A 99 4.75 -4.41 8.70
CA ALA A 99 5.08 -4.94 7.39
C ALA A 99 6.52 -4.58 7.03
N ASP A 100 7.16 -5.45 6.28
CA ASP A 100 8.55 -5.24 5.84
C ASP A 100 8.62 -4.19 4.72
N VAL A 101 7.59 -4.14 3.88
CA VAL A 101 7.53 -3.26 2.71
C VAL A 101 6.22 -2.47 2.71
N TRP A 102 6.31 -1.18 2.41
CA TRP A 102 5.16 -0.37 2.06
C TRP A 102 5.19 -0.09 0.55
N CYS A 103 4.14 -0.51 -0.14
CA CYS A 103 3.98 -0.32 -1.58
C CYS A 103 3.04 0.85 -1.86
N PHE A 104 3.39 1.68 -2.81
CA PHE A 104 2.60 2.84 -3.22
C PHE A 104 2.10 2.64 -4.64
N GLY A 105 0.79 2.54 -4.80
CA GLY A 105 0.13 2.27 -6.09
C GLY A 105 -0.04 3.50 -6.99
N PHE A 106 0.65 4.61 -6.75
CA PHE A 106 0.62 5.77 -7.63
C PHE A 106 2.00 6.03 -8.26
N PRO A 107 2.05 6.60 -9.48
CA PRO A 107 3.31 6.88 -10.16
C PRO A 107 4.18 7.90 -9.39
N CYS A 108 5.48 7.62 -9.30
CA CYS A 108 6.46 8.50 -8.66
C CYS A 108 6.50 9.90 -9.31
N GLN A 109 6.24 9.99 -10.61
CA GLN A 109 6.20 11.26 -11.34
C GLN A 109 5.12 12.22 -10.84
N ASP A 110 4.11 11.73 -10.11
CA ASP A 110 3.10 12.56 -9.46
C ASP A 110 3.63 13.21 -8.17
N ILE A 111 4.83 12.83 -7.75
CA ILE A 111 5.55 13.38 -6.62
C ILE A 111 6.72 14.18 -7.19
N SER A 112 6.50 15.45 -7.55
CA SER A 112 7.61 16.29 -8.00
C SER A 112 8.39 16.81 -6.78
N ILE A 113 9.71 16.81 -6.88
CA ILE A 113 10.59 17.35 -5.84
C ILE A 113 10.31 18.84 -5.64
N ALA A 114 10.07 19.57 -6.73
CA ALA A 114 9.66 20.97 -6.65
C ALA A 114 8.34 21.15 -5.90
N GLY A 115 7.37 20.27 -6.11
CA GLY A 115 6.10 20.24 -5.38
C GLY A 115 6.29 19.91 -3.90
N LEU A 116 7.19 18.98 -3.58
CA LEU A 116 7.54 18.61 -2.22
C LEU A 116 8.23 19.77 -1.48
N GLN A 117 9.13 20.49 -2.15
CA GLN A 117 9.83 21.64 -1.58
C GLN A 117 8.91 22.86 -1.38
N LYS A 118 7.87 23.01 -2.20
CA LYS A 118 6.89 24.10 -2.07
C LYS A 118 5.77 23.80 -1.07
N GLY A 119 5.76 22.61 -0.47
CA GLY A 119 4.77 22.20 0.53
C GLY A 119 3.35 22.17 -0.02
N PHE A 120 2.88 21.02 -0.48
CA PHE A 120 1.46 20.73 -0.72
C PHE A 120 0.82 21.31 -1.99
N ALA A 121 1.55 21.50 -3.07
CA ALA A 121 0.99 22.01 -4.31
C ALA A 121 0.12 21.01 -5.09
N GLY A 122 -0.12 19.77 -4.59
CA GLY A 122 -0.98 18.80 -5.23
C GLY A 122 -1.48 17.73 -4.26
N ASN A 123 -2.69 17.21 -4.51
CA ASN A 123 -3.34 16.21 -3.64
C ASN A 123 -2.48 14.95 -3.41
N ARG A 124 -1.76 14.49 -4.43
CA ARG A 124 -0.92 13.28 -4.35
C ARG A 124 0.35 13.54 -3.55
N SER A 125 0.97 14.72 -3.70
CA SER A 125 2.13 15.11 -2.89
C SER A 125 1.78 15.18 -1.40
N SER A 126 0.60 15.73 -1.06
CA SER A 126 0.14 15.80 0.34
C SER A 126 -0.15 14.41 0.92
N LEU A 127 -0.64 13.47 0.12
CA LEU A 127 -0.85 12.09 0.53
C LEU A 127 0.47 11.37 0.78
N PHE A 128 1.47 11.60 -0.06
CA PHE A 128 2.83 11.10 0.16
C PHE A 128 3.42 11.60 1.48
N PHE A 129 3.29 12.89 1.76
CA PHE A 129 3.72 13.45 3.05
C PHE A 129 3.00 12.80 4.23
N ARG A 130 1.72 12.50 4.08
CA ARG A 130 0.97 11.78 5.11
C ARG A 130 1.55 10.39 5.38
N VAL A 131 1.93 9.66 4.34
CA VAL A 131 2.61 8.36 4.48
C VAL A 131 3.92 8.53 5.26
N MET A 132 4.72 9.52 4.88
CA MET A 132 5.99 9.80 5.55
C MET A 132 5.78 10.14 7.03
N TYR A 133 4.78 10.96 7.33
CA TYR A 133 4.39 11.27 8.70
C TYR A 133 4.04 10.00 9.49
N LEU A 134 3.27 9.10 8.89
CA LEU A 134 2.90 7.84 9.54
C LEU A 134 4.14 6.98 9.85
N VAL A 135 5.09 6.90 8.93
CA VAL A 135 6.36 6.17 9.20
C VAL A 135 7.10 6.78 10.37
N GLU A 136 7.19 8.11 10.45
CA GLU A 136 7.85 8.79 11.57
C GLU A 136 7.19 8.53 12.92
N GLN A 137 5.87 8.32 12.93
CA GLN A 137 5.12 8.05 14.15
C GLN A 137 5.24 6.61 14.65
N LEU A 138 5.75 5.69 13.81
CA LEU A 138 5.92 4.30 14.21
C LEU A 138 7.16 4.13 15.11
N GLU A 139 7.07 3.19 16.05
CA GLU A 139 8.23 2.71 16.77
C GLU A 139 9.25 2.10 15.77
N GLU A 140 10.54 2.17 16.10
CA GLU A 140 11.60 1.74 15.17
C GLU A 140 11.43 0.29 14.68
N ASP A 141 11.05 -0.62 15.57
CA ASP A 141 10.83 -2.03 15.25
C ASP A 141 9.56 -2.28 14.42
N ARG A 142 8.68 -1.29 14.30
CA ARG A 142 7.44 -1.37 13.53
C ARG A 142 7.54 -0.68 12.17
N LYS A 143 8.60 0.08 11.92
CA LYS A 143 8.80 0.75 10.64
C LYS A 143 9.05 -0.26 9.53
N PRO A 144 8.54 -0.01 8.31
CA PRO A 144 8.92 -0.82 7.16
C PRO A 144 10.41 -0.68 6.86
N SER A 145 11.02 -1.75 6.37
CA SER A 145 12.44 -1.72 5.94
C SER A 145 12.59 -1.10 4.55
N TYR A 146 11.54 -1.18 3.73
CA TYR A 146 11.57 -0.74 2.33
C TYR A 146 10.30 0.01 1.96
N LEU A 147 10.47 0.98 1.08
CA LEU A 147 9.39 1.64 0.35
C LEU A 147 9.48 1.25 -1.12
N PHE A 148 8.40 0.77 -1.70
CA PHE A 148 8.32 0.42 -3.11
C PHE A 148 7.29 1.31 -3.79
N ILE A 149 7.77 2.21 -4.65
CA ILE A 149 6.95 3.21 -5.34
C ILE A 149 6.87 2.83 -6.81
N GLU A 150 5.68 2.87 -7.39
CA GLU A 150 5.46 2.60 -8.80
C GLU A 150 6.37 3.47 -9.69
N ASN A 151 6.93 2.88 -10.74
CA ASN A 151 7.85 3.51 -11.69
C ASN A 151 9.23 3.93 -11.15
N VAL A 152 9.57 3.56 -9.92
CA VAL A 152 10.95 3.69 -9.41
C VAL A 152 11.68 2.38 -9.70
N LYS A 153 12.85 2.48 -10.35
CA LYS A 153 13.63 1.31 -10.74
C LYS A 153 14.17 0.48 -9.58
N ASN A 154 14.35 1.11 -8.43
CA ASN A 154 14.93 0.48 -7.25
C ASN A 154 14.01 0.62 -6.04
N LEU A 155 14.03 -0.41 -5.22
CA LEU A 155 13.41 -0.41 -3.90
C LEU A 155 14.18 0.55 -2.99
N LEU A 156 13.47 1.46 -2.34
CA LEU A 156 14.09 2.41 -1.42
C LEU A 156 14.21 1.77 -0.04
N SER A 157 15.44 1.69 0.48
CA SER A 157 15.71 1.17 1.83
C SER A 157 15.63 2.29 2.86
N ILE A 158 14.98 1.99 3.99
CA ILE A 158 14.88 2.91 5.13
C ILE A 158 15.90 2.54 6.23
N HIS A 159 16.68 1.47 6.04
CA HIS A 159 17.60 0.96 7.06
C HIS A 159 18.73 1.93 7.43
N ASP A 160 19.14 2.81 6.53
CA ASP A 160 20.22 3.78 6.77
C ASP A 160 19.77 5.01 7.57
N GLY A 161 18.65 4.89 8.26
CA GLY A 161 18.02 5.98 8.98
C GLY A 161 16.99 6.71 8.12
N TRP A 162 15.90 7.09 8.76
CA TRP A 162 14.84 7.86 8.16
C TRP A 162 15.33 9.30 7.97
N ASP A 163 15.84 9.60 6.78
CA ASP A 163 16.22 10.95 6.39
C ASP A 163 15.42 11.34 5.14
N PHE A 164 14.49 12.24 5.33
CA PHE A 164 13.61 12.70 4.25
C PHE A 164 14.39 13.34 3.09
N ALA A 165 15.45 14.08 3.39
CA ALA A 165 16.31 14.67 2.37
C ALA A 165 17.03 13.61 1.53
N LYS A 166 17.52 12.54 2.17
CA LYS A 166 18.12 11.40 1.45
C LYS A 166 17.09 10.66 0.60
N LEU A 167 15.86 10.51 1.10
CA LEU A 167 14.78 9.89 0.34
C LEU A 167 14.46 10.69 -0.92
N LEU A 168 14.33 12.01 -0.79
CA LEU A 168 14.09 12.90 -1.93
C LEU A 168 15.23 12.83 -2.95
N SER A 169 16.47 12.80 -2.50
CA SER A 169 17.64 12.67 -3.37
C SER A 169 17.62 11.36 -4.16
N LYS A 170 17.31 10.24 -3.50
CA LYS A 170 17.20 8.93 -4.16
C LYS A 170 16.04 8.89 -5.16
N MET A 171 14.93 9.53 -4.87
CA MET A 171 13.81 9.64 -5.80
C MET A 171 14.19 10.44 -7.03
N ASP A 172 14.95 11.53 -6.87
CA ASP A 172 15.44 12.34 -7.97
C ASP A 172 16.39 11.56 -8.89
N GLU A 173 17.31 10.78 -8.33
CA GLU A 173 18.23 9.93 -9.08
C GLU A 173 17.52 8.85 -9.90
N ASN A 174 16.36 8.38 -9.46
CA ASN A 174 15.60 7.28 -10.07
C ASN A 174 14.38 7.74 -10.86
N GLY A 175 14.06 8.99 -10.76
CA GLY A 175 12.89 9.60 -11.41
C GLY A 175 13.19 10.31 -12.68
#